data_034d74df0a836f9476eef8c8444a5a06
#
_entry.id   034d74df0a836f9476eef8c8444a5a06
#
_cell.length_a   1.000
_cell.length_b   1.000
_cell.length_c   1.000
_cell.angle_alpha   90.00
_cell.angle_beta   90.00
_cell.angle_gamma   90.00
#
_symmetry.space_group_name_H-M   'P 1'
#
loop_
_entity.id
_entity.type
_entity.pdbx_description
1 polymer ?
#
loop_
_entity_poly.entity_id
_entity_poly.type
_entity_poly.pdbx_seq_one_letter_code
_entity_poly.pdbx_strand_id
1 'polypeptide(L)'
;MKKLKIGITCYPTVGGSGVIATELGKMLAERGHEIHFITSSVPFRLNKIYPNVFFHEVEVNNYSVFQYPPYDIALASKMADVIKEEQLDILHVHYAIPHAVCAVLARDMSGQDFGIVTTLHGTDISVLGEDSTLAQAIKYGIDRSDAVTAVSEALKQQTYDLIDTKAPIDTIYNFVDENVFKPVDLGNLKEQFGVKEDEKVIIHISNFRKIKNLPDIVASFFKIREKMPAKLLLVGDGPEKHRIMDQVKASAYKGDVLFLGKQENITELFAISDLKLLLSEKESFGLVLLEAMACGVPGIGTAIGGIPEVIEHGVNGYIVELGDTQAVADYAVQLLQDEDKLASFRQAALYSVSENFHEHKIIKQYEDLYERVVANKNDSKTMAQRD
;
A
#
# COMPACT_ATOMS: atom_id res chain seq x y z
N MET A 1 -22.81 9.22 -13.37
CA MET A 1 -22.25 9.70 -12.11
C MET A 1 -21.95 11.20 -12.21
N LYS A 2 -22.27 11.99 -11.18
CA LYS A 2 -21.91 13.41 -11.12
C LYS A 2 -20.38 13.50 -11.01
N LYS A 3 -19.73 14.37 -11.79
CA LYS A 3 -18.32 14.65 -11.63
C LYS A 3 -18.10 15.40 -10.34
N LEU A 4 -17.14 14.95 -9.53
CA LEU A 4 -16.79 15.53 -8.25
C LEU A 4 -15.43 16.20 -8.33
N LYS A 5 -15.22 17.22 -7.50
CA LYS A 5 -13.92 17.80 -7.20
C LYS A 5 -13.37 17.19 -5.92
N ILE A 6 -12.28 16.48 -6.04
CA ILE A 6 -11.75 15.63 -4.96
C ILE A 6 -10.32 16.08 -4.62
N GLY A 7 -10.13 16.55 -3.39
CA GLY A 7 -8.82 16.74 -2.81
C GLY A 7 -8.25 15.40 -2.32
N ILE A 8 -6.99 15.10 -2.60
CA ILE A 8 -6.28 13.91 -2.09
C ILE A 8 -5.02 14.34 -1.36
N THR A 9 -4.89 13.87 -0.10
CA THR A 9 -3.68 14.09 0.70
C THR A 9 -3.09 12.78 1.17
N CYS A 10 -1.78 12.63 0.95
CA CYS A 10 -0.99 11.47 1.37
C CYS A 10 0.46 11.89 1.60
N TYR A 11 1.26 11.01 2.19
CA TYR A 11 2.71 11.15 2.11
C TYR A 11 3.18 10.84 0.68
N PRO A 12 3.86 11.78 -0.02
CA PRO A 12 4.27 11.61 -1.42
C PRO A 12 5.52 10.72 -1.55
N THR A 13 5.53 9.58 -0.84
CA THR A 13 6.69 8.67 -0.75
C THR A 13 6.44 7.37 -1.49
N VAL A 14 7.51 6.60 -1.73
CA VAL A 14 7.49 5.25 -2.35
C VAL A 14 6.77 4.19 -1.48
N GLY A 15 6.13 4.58 -0.37
CA GLY A 15 5.36 3.67 0.49
C GLY A 15 4.01 3.28 -0.12
N GLY A 16 3.47 2.13 0.29
CA GLY A 16 2.21 1.59 -0.25
C GLY A 16 1.03 2.57 -0.19
N SER A 17 0.91 3.35 0.90
CA SER A 17 -0.16 4.36 1.04
C SER A 17 -0.06 5.50 0.02
N GLY A 18 1.15 6.01 -0.23
CA GLY A 18 1.38 7.05 -1.24
C GLY A 18 1.13 6.54 -2.65
N VAL A 19 1.53 5.30 -2.94
CA VAL A 19 1.24 4.62 -4.21
C VAL A 19 -0.26 4.51 -4.42
N ILE A 20 -1.00 3.95 -3.47
CA ILE A 20 -2.45 3.77 -3.58
C ILE A 20 -3.19 5.10 -3.71
N ALA A 21 -2.82 6.13 -2.95
CA ALA A 21 -3.42 7.46 -3.06
C ALA A 21 -3.23 8.06 -4.46
N THR A 22 -2.04 7.88 -5.03
CA THR A 22 -1.72 8.38 -6.37
C THR A 22 -2.47 7.61 -7.45
N GLU A 23 -2.45 6.28 -7.40
CA GLU A 23 -3.18 5.44 -8.36
C GLU A 23 -4.69 5.69 -8.29
N LEU A 24 -5.26 5.82 -7.08
CA LEU A 24 -6.66 6.20 -6.89
C LEU A 24 -6.98 7.53 -7.58
N GLY A 25 -6.16 8.55 -7.37
CA GLY A 25 -6.38 9.86 -8.01
C GLY A 25 -6.29 9.80 -9.54
N LYS A 26 -5.34 9.05 -10.09
CA LYS A 26 -5.21 8.83 -11.54
C LYS A 26 -6.46 8.16 -12.12
N MET A 27 -6.90 7.07 -11.51
CA MET A 27 -8.08 6.31 -11.97
C MET A 27 -9.37 7.14 -11.86
N LEU A 28 -9.54 7.91 -10.80
CA LEU A 28 -10.67 8.84 -10.66
C LEU A 28 -10.63 9.95 -11.71
N ALA A 29 -9.45 10.48 -12.04
CA ALA A 29 -9.28 11.46 -13.11
C ALA A 29 -9.64 10.88 -14.49
N GLU A 30 -9.25 9.65 -14.78
CA GLU A 30 -9.62 8.94 -16.02
C GLU A 30 -11.13 8.70 -16.12
N ARG A 31 -11.83 8.62 -15.00
CA ARG A 31 -13.30 8.57 -14.94
C ARG A 31 -13.97 9.96 -15.00
N GLY A 32 -13.16 11.00 -15.06
CA GLY A 32 -13.57 12.39 -15.31
C GLY A 32 -13.86 13.21 -14.06
N HIS A 33 -13.46 12.76 -12.87
CA HIS A 33 -13.40 13.59 -11.67
C HIS A 33 -12.28 14.60 -11.78
N GLU A 34 -12.39 15.73 -11.09
CA GLU A 34 -11.33 16.73 -10.95
C GLU A 34 -10.55 16.44 -9.66
N ILE A 35 -9.23 16.25 -9.77
CA ILE A 35 -8.38 15.77 -8.67
C ILE A 35 -7.37 16.84 -8.27
N HIS A 36 -7.31 17.15 -6.99
CA HIS A 36 -6.41 18.12 -6.39
C HIS A 36 -5.49 17.41 -5.37
N PHE A 37 -4.26 17.08 -5.77
CA PHE A 37 -3.27 16.56 -4.82
C PHE A 37 -2.73 17.70 -3.95
N ILE A 38 -2.87 17.56 -2.62
CA ILE A 38 -2.38 18.51 -1.61
C ILE A 38 -1.31 17.83 -0.80
N THR A 39 -0.05 17.98 -1.19
CA THR A 39 1.09 17.22 -0.63
C THR A 39 2.37 18.07 -0.65
N SER A 40 3.41 17.65 0.10
CA SER A 40 4.68 18.37 0.23
C SER A 40 5.61 18.25 -0.99
N SER A 41 5.31 17.38 -1.92
CA SER A 41 5.99 17.24 -3.23
C SER A 41 5.09 16.47 -4.18
N VAL A 42 5.42 16.46 -5.46
CA VAL A 42 4.66 15.69 -6.46
C VAL A 42 4.57 14.24 -6.04
N PRO A 43 3.36 13.64 -6.01
CA PRO A 43 3.18 12.25 -5.59
C PRO A 43 3.97 11.26 -6.46
N PHE A 44 4.53 10.24 -5.81
CA PHE A 44 5.22 9.15 -6.51
C PHE A 44 4.27 8.44 -7.49
N ARG A 45 4.76 8.09 -8.69
CA ARG A 45 3.98 7.53 -9.82
C ARG A 45 3.01 8.50 -10.52
N LEU A 46 2.96 9.77 -10.15
CA LEU A 46 2.26 10.78 -10.96
C LEU A 46 3.18 11.21 -12.12
N ASN A 47 3.36 10.35 -13.10
CA ASN A 47 4.33 10.47 -14.19
C ASN A 47 3.70 10.80 -15.56
N LYS A 48 2.39 11.01 -15.60
CA LYS A 48 1.62 11.36 -16.79
C LYS A 48 0.86 12.67 -16.54
N ILE A 49 0.69 13.48 -17.56
CA ILE A 49 -0.11 14.70 -17.49
C ILE A 49 -1.58 14.34 -17.71
N TYR A 50 -2.41 14.78 -16.78
CA TYR A 50 -3.88 14.68 -16.86
C TYR A 50 -4.46 16.10 -16.87
N PRO A 51 -5.41 16.43 -17.76
CA PRO A 51 -5.96 17.80 -17.86
C PRO A 51 -6.83 18.20 -16.66
N ASN A 52 -7.23 17.24 -15.83
CA ASN A 52 -8.10 17.37 -14.66
C ASN A 52 -7.42 16.94 -13.35
N VAL A 53 -6.07 16.93 -13.31
CA VAL A 53 -5.28 16.68 -12.11
C VAL A 53 -4.43 17.91 -11.82
N PHE A 54 -4.56 18.44 -10.61
CA PHE A 54 -3.87 19.63 -10.13
C PHE A 54 -3.02 19.27 -8.92
N PHE A 55 -1.88 19.92 -8.78
CA PHE A 55 -0.96 19.75 -7.68
C PHE A 55 -0.83 21.04 -6.88
N HIS A 56 -1.04 20.96 -5.58
CA HIS A 56 -0.92 22.04 -4.62
C HIS A 56 0.17 21.70 -3.61
N GLU A 57 1.31 22.34 -3.74
CA GLU A 57 2.45 22.12 -2.86
C GLU A 57 2.20 22.69 -1.47
N VAL A 58 2.49 21.89 -0.46
CA VAL A 58 2.49 22.29 0.94
C VAL A 58 3.89 22.76 1.30
N GLU A 59 4.10 24.06 1.28
CA GLU A 59 5.35 24.67 1.71
C GLU A 59 5.39 24.79 3.23
N VAL A 60 6.49 24.33 3.83
CA VAL A 60 6.69 24.42 5.27
C VAL A 60 7.80 25.44 5.55
N ASN A 61 7.44 26.56 6.12
CA ASN A 61 8.37 27.63 6.47
C ASN A 61 9.28 27.22 7.63
N ASN A 62 10.59 27.29 7.40
CA ASN A 62 11.62 27.16 8.43
C ASN A 62 11.78 28.54 9.13
N TYR A 63 11.15 28.68 10.30
CA TYR A 63 11.34 29.87 11.14
C TYR A 63 12.11 29.49 12.39
N SER A 64 13.14 30.26 12.72
CA SER A 64 14.13 29.92 13.76
C SER A 64 13.56 29.71 15.19
N VAL A 65 12.35 30.18 15.45
CA VAL A 65 11.64 29.96 16.70
C VAL A 65 11.06 28.54 16.82
N PHE A 66 10.81 27.86 15.69
CA PHE A 66 10.30 26.50 15.72
C PHE A 66 11.45 25.50 15.85
N GLN A 67 11.39 24.66 16.87
CA GLN A 67 12.33 23.53 17.00
C GLN A 67 12.16 22.53 15.83
N TYR A 68 10.92 22.34 15.38
CA TYR A 68 10.56 21.54 14.23
C TYR A 68 9.62 22.36 13.33
N PRO A 69 9.73 22.27 11.99
CA PRO A 69 8.82 22.93 11.07
C PRO A 69 7.37 22.46 11.32
N PRO A 70 6.39 23.37 11.42
CA PRO A 70 4.99 23.04 11.75
C PRO A 70 4.25 22.49 10.53
N TYR A 71 4.64 21.30 10.06
CA TYR A 71 4.09 20.66 8.85
C TYR A 71 2.57 20.51 8.93
N ASP A 72 2.04 20.03 10.04
CA ASP A 72 0.61 19.72 10.18
C ASP A 72 -0.25 20.98 10.06
N ILE A 73 0.20 22.08 10.63
CA ILE A 73 -0.49 23.38 10.53
C ILE A 73 -0.39 23.95 9.12
N ALA A 74 0.79 23.86 8.48
CA ALA A 74 0.97 24.29 7.11
C ALA A 74 0.08 23.48 6.15
N LEU A 75 -0.02 22.17 6.37
CA LEU A 75 -0.89 21.28 5.60
C LEU A 75 -2.37 21.65 5.77
N ALA A 76 -2.84 21.81 7.02
CA ALA A 76 -4.22 22.20 7.29
C ALA A 76 -4.58 23.56 6.68
N SER A 77 -3.66 24.54 6.74
CA SER A 77 -3.83 25.84 6.11
C SER A 77 -3.95 25.74 4.60
N LYS A 78 -3.03 25.00 3.95
CA LYS A 78 -3.06 24.76 2.50
C LYS A 78 -4.32 24.05 2.05
N MET A 79 -4.75 23.02 2.82
CA MET A 79 -6.05 22.35 2.56
C MET A 79 -7.20 23.37 2.61
N ALA A 80 -7.24 24.26 3.62
CA ALA A 80 -8.30 25.25 3.76
C ALA A 80 -8.32 26.23 2.57
N ASP A 81 -7.17 26.66 2.09
CA ASP A 81 -7.06 27.51 0.92
C ASP A 81 -7.59 26.81 -0.34
N VAL A 82 -7.09 25.60 -0.64
CA VAL A 82 -7.52 24.82 -1.81
C VAL A 82 -9.03 24.53 -1.77
N ILE A 83 -9.57 24.19 -0.58
CA ILE A 83 -11.01 23.95 -0.41
C ILE A 83 -11.82 25.20 -0.81
N LYS A 84 -11.38 26.40 -0.41
CA LYS A 84 -12.06 27.66 -0.73
C LYS A 84 -11.94 28.02 -2.19
N GLU A 85 -10.74 27.90 -2.74
CA GLU A 85 -10.44 28.30 -4.12
C GLU A 85 -11.11 27.38 -5.14
N GLU A 86 -11.02 26.06 -4.91
CA GLU A 86 -11.47 25.06 -5.85
C GLU A 86 -12.89 24.53 -5.56
N GLN A 87 -13.46 24.84 -4.40
CA GLN A 87 -14.80 24.39 -4.00
C GLN A 87 -14.91 22.86 -4.03
N LEU A 88 -14.05 22.16 -3.27
CA LEU A 88 -14.00 20.71 -3.24
C LEU A 88 -15.31 20.11 -2.71
N ASP A 89 -15.79 19.04 -3.35
CA ASP A 89 -16.91 18.21 -2.85
C ASP A 89 -16.42 17.25 -1.75
N ILE A 90 -15.21 16.68 -1.91
CA ILE A 90 -14.58 15.69 -1.02
C ILE A 90 -13.12 16.07 -0.77
N LEU A 91 -12.67 15.86 0.46
CA LEU A 91 -11.26 15.76 0.81
C LEU A 91 -10.99 14.33 1.30
N HIS A 92 -10.29 13.56 0.48
CA HIS A 92 -9.88 12.19 0.80
C HIS A 92 -8.45 12.20 1.34
N VAL A 93 -8.29 11.82 2.59
CA VAL A 93 -7.00 11.79 3.28
C VAL A 93 -6.58 10.35 3.59
N HIS A 94 -5.32 10.08 3.39
CA HIS A 94 -4.70 8.80 3.68
C HIS A 94 -3.91 8.92 4.99
N TYR A 95 -4.29 8.15 5.99
CA TYR A 95 -3.90 8.15 7.41
C TYR A 95 -4.80 8.99 8.33
N ALA A 96 -5.12 8.42 9.49
CA ALA A 96 -5.86 9.10 10.56
C ALA A 96 -5.06 10.30 11.11
N ILE A 97 -3.74 10.15 11.26
CA ILE A 97 -2.82 11.21 11.65
C ILE A 97 -1.61 11.28 10.69
N PRO A 98 -1.16 12.50 10.35
CA PRO A 98 -1.76 13.78 10.73
C PRO A 98 -2.95 14.18 9.83
N HIS A 99 -3.18 13.47 8.71
CA HIS A 99 -3.95 13.96 7.58
C HIS A 99 -5.44 14.16 7.91
N ALA A 100 -6.11 13.21 8.61
CA ALA A 100 -7.52 13.41 8.99
C ALA A 100 -7.68 14.54 9.99
N VAL A 101 -6.78 14.68 10.96
CA VAL A 101 -6.78 15.81 11.90
C VAL A 101 -6.60 17.14 11.15
N CYS A 102 -5.67 17.20 10.19
CA CYS A 102 -5.47 18.38 9.35
C CYS A 102 -6.71 18.70 8.50
N ALA A 103 -7.40 17.68 7.98
CA ALA A 103 -8.65 17.88 7.23
C ALA A 103 -9.77 18.47 8.08
N VAL A 104 -9.91 18.02 9.33
CA VAL A 104 -10.87 18.60 10.28
C VAL A 104 -10.54 20.06 10.57
N LEU A 105 -9.28 20.38 10.85
CA LEU A 105 -8.83 21.76 11.05
C LEU A 105 -9.07 22.62 9.79
N ALA A 106 -8.81 22.08 8.60
CA ALA A 106 -9.06 22.77 7.34
C ALA A 106 -10.55 23.07 7.13
N ARG A 107 -11.45 22.15 7.51
CA ARG A 107 -12.89 22.37 7.49
C ARG A 107 -13.30 23.54 8.40
N ASP A 108 -12.81 23.56 9.64
CA ASP A 108 -13.09 24.63 10.58
C ASP A 108 -12.51 25.98 10.09
N MET A 109 -11.29 26.01 9.56
CA MET A 109 -10.64 27.22 9.04
C MET A 109 -11.27 27.72 7.74
N SER A 110 -11.72 26.83 6.87
CA SER A 110 -12.35 27.21 5.61
C SER A 110 -13.77 27.73 5.80
N GLY A 111 -14.48 27.25 6.81
CA GLY A 111 -15.90 27.48 6.99
C GLY A 111 -16.76 26.86 5.88
N GLN A 112 -16.18 25.97 5.05
CA GLN A 112 -16.88 25.27 3.99
C GLN A 112 -17.37 23.91 4.46
N ASP A 113 -18.48 23.46 3.91
CA ASP A 113 -19.04 22.14 4.22
C ASP A 113 -18.80 21.20 3.04
N PHE A 114 -17.81 20.33 3.17
CA PHE A 114 -17.40 19.28 2.25
C PHE A 114 -17.26 17.95 2.98
N GLY A 115 -17.20 16.84 2.25
CA GLY A 115 -17.01 15.51 2.83
C GLY A 115 -15.56 15.21 3.15
N ILE A 116 -15.27 14.69 4.36
CA ILE A 116 -13.96 14.13 4.73
C ILE A 116 -14.03 12.62 4.68
N VAL A 117 -13.22 12.01 3.82
CA VAL A 117 -13.02 10.57 3.76
C VAL A 117 -11.62 10.24 4.23
N THR A 118 -11.48 9.28 5.14
CA THR A 118 -10.19 8.85 5.68
C THR A 118 -9.94 7.38 5.38
N THR A 119 -8.83 7.06 4.69
CA THR A 119 -8.37 5.69 4.51
C THR A 119 -7.22 5.37 5.46
N LEU A 120 -7.40 4.32 6.27
CA LEU A 120 -6.40 3.76 7.18
C LEU A 120 -5.49 2.80 6.41
N HIS A 121 -4.17 2.92 6.61
CA HIS A 121 -3.17 2.13 5.88
C HIS A 121 -2.33 1.21 6.75
N GLY A 122 -2.45 1.31 8.07
CA GLY A 122 -1.83 0.43 9.04
C GLY A 122 -0.76 1.08 9.89
N THR A 123 0.21 1.82 9.36
CA THR A 123 1.22 2.49 10.21
C THR A 123 0.57 3.43 11.22
N ASP A 124 -0.47 4.13 10.82
CA ASP A 124 -1.28 5.01 11.66
C ASP A 124 -2.00 4.26 12.81
N ILE A 125 -2.29 2.99 12.65
CA ILE A 125 -3.00 2.17 13.62
C ILE A 125 -2.03 1.22 14.35
N SER A 126 -1.33 0.34 13.60
CA SER A 126 -0.52 -0.75 14.15
C SER A 126 0.82 -0.31 14.77
N VAL A 127 1.25 0.93 14.49
CA VAL A 127 2.48 1.50 15.03
C VAL A 127 2.17 2.73 15.90
N LEU A 128 1.48 3.72 15.33
CA LEU A 128 1.20 4.96 16.04
C LEU A 128 0.03 4.82 17.01
N GLY A 129 -0.92 3.92 16.78
CA GLY A 129 -2.04 3.65 17.68
C GLY A 129 -1.64 2.98 18.99
N GLU A 130 -0.47 2.33 19.05
CA GLU A 130 0.12 1.78 20.28
C GLU A 130 0.66 2.89 21.21
N ASP A 131 0.91 4.09 20.69
CA ASP A 131 1.33 5.25 21.48
C ASP A 131 0.10 5.95 22.08
N SER A 132 -0.05 5.87 23.40
CA SER A 132 -1.18 6.48 24.12
C SER A 132 -1.31 7.99 23.92
N THR A 133 -0.22 8.69 23.58
CA THR A 133 -0.25 10.14 23.32
C THR A 133 -0.88 10.46 21.97
N LEU A 134 -0.77 9.55 21.00
CA LEU A 134 -1.30 9.70 19.64
C LEU A 134 -2.70 9.06 19.48
N ALA A 135 -3.06 8.09 20.32
CA ALA A 135 -4.34 7.38 20.24
C ALA A 135 -5.56 8.32 20.25
N GLN A 136 -5.51 9.40 21.07
CA GLN A 136 -6.58 10.39 21.12
C GLN A 136 -6.70 11.20 19.81
N ALA A 137 -5.57 11.55 19.19
CA ALA A 137 -5.57 12.28 17.92
C ALA A 137 -6.06 11.37 16.77
N ILE A 138 -5.67 10.09 16.78
CA ILE A 138 -6.15 9.07 15.84
C ILE A 138 -7.67 8.92 15.96
N LYS A 139 -8.17 8.71 17.19
CA LYS A 139 -9.60 8.64 17.48
C LYS A 139 -10.33 9.88 16.98
N TYR A 140 -9.81 11.06 17.28
CA TYR A 140 -10.40 12.33 16.86
C TYR A 140 -10.51 12.42 15.34
N GLY A 141 -9.44 12.09 14.60
CA GLY A 141 -9.45 12.09 13.15
C GLY A 141 -10.49 11.12 12.56
N ILE A 142 -10.58 9.91 13.13
CA ILE A 142 -11.56 8.88 12.73
C ILE A 142 -12.99 9.36 13.02
N ASP A 143 -13.29 9.78 14.25
CA ASP A 143 -14.63 10.13 14.69
C ASP A 143 -15.17 11.42 14.01
N ARG A 144 -14.29 12.27 13.48
CA ARG A 144 -14.66 13.52 12.79
C ARG A 144 -14.68 13.41 11.27
N SER A 145 -14.31 12.25 10.71
CA SER A 145 -14.45 11.94 9.30
C SER A 145 -15.91 11.59 8.97
N ASP A 146 -16.36 11.97 7.77
CA ASP A 146 -17.73 11.65 7.30
C ASP A 146 -17.82 10.19 6.79
N ALA A 147 -16.68 9.61 6.40
CA ALA A 147 -16.53 8.17 6.16
C ALA A 147 -15.09 7.73 6.44
N VAL A 148 -14.94 6.50 6.93
CA VAL A 148 -13.63 5.89 7.20
C VAL A 148 -13.54 4.56 6.50
N THR A 149 -12.38 4.29 5.86
CA THR A 149 -12.11 3.00 5.24
C THR A 149 -10.81 2.40 5.79
N ALA A 150 -10.72 1.09 5.77
CA ALA A 150 -9.50 0.34 6.04
C ALA A 150 -9.14 -0.53 4.84
N VAL A 151 -7.84 -0.75 4.60
CA VAL A 151 -7.34 -1.50 3.44
C VAL A 151 -7.47 -3.02 3.59
N SER A 152 -7.95 -3.51 4.75
CA SER A 152 -8.21 -4.92 5.03
C SER A 152 -9.20 -5.06 6.19
N GLU A 153 -9.88 -6.20 6.29
CA GLU A 153 -10.71 -6.54 7.45
C GLU A 153 -9.85 -6.67 8.73
N ALA A 154 -8.64 -7.23 8.59
CA ALA A 154 -7.69 -7.33 9.69
C ALA A 154 -7.33 -5.95 10.27
N LEU A 155 -7.05 -4.96 9.41
CA LEU A 155 -6.75 -3.59 9.86
C LEU A 155 -7.96 -2.92 10.50
N LYS A 156 -9.15 -3.12 9.93
CA LYS A 156 -10.41 -2.62 10.51
C LYS A 156 -10.63 -3.18 11.92
N GLN A 157 -10.48 -4.50 12.09
CA GLN A 157 -10.61 -5.11 13.41
C GLN A 157 -9.53 -4.60 14.38
N GLN A 158 -8.28 -4.53 13.95
CA GLN A 158 -7.19 -3.98 14.74
C GLN A 158 -7.45 -2.53 15.15
N THR A 159 -8.09 -1.73 14.28
CA THR A 159 -8.48 -0.35 14.63
C THR A 159 -9.46 -0.33 15.80
N TYR A 160 -10.50 -1.17 15.78
CA TYR A 160 -11.44 -1.25 16.89
C TYR A 160 -10.81 -1.78 18.19
N ASP A 161 -9.82 -2.66 18.08
CA ASP A 161 -9.12 -3.24 19.24
C ASP A 161 -8.18 -2.22 19.92
N LEU A 162 -7.58 -1.32 19.15
CA LEU A 162 -6.58 -0.35 19.66
C LEU A 162 -7.15 1.04 19.92
N ILE A 163 -8.14 1.45 19.15
CA ILE A 163 -8.73 2.79 19.18
C ILE A 163 -10.18 2.69 19.65
N ASP A 164 -10.50 3.36 20.76
CA ASP A 164 -11.86 3.40 21.30
C ASP A 164 -12.79 4.29 20.43
N THR A 165 -12.99 3.86 19.17
CA THR A 165 -13.90 4.48 18.22
C THR A 165 -15.14 3.64 18.01
N LYS A 166 -16.28 4.31 17.73
CA LYS A 166 -17.54 3.68 17.28
C LYS A 166 -17.91 4.09 15.87
N ALA A 167 -17.04 4.85 15.21
CA ALA A 167 -17.26 5.22 13.82
C ALA A 167 -17.31 3.95 12.95
N PRO A 168 -18.27 3.84 12.03
CA PRO A 168 -18.30 2.73 11.10
C PRO A 168 -17.08 2.82 10.16
N ILE A 169 -16.40 1.69 9.98
CA ILE A 169 -15.23 1.57 9.09
C ILE A 169 -15.60 0.58 7.99
N ASP A 170 -15.62 1.05 6.75
CA ASP A 170 -15.81 0.20 5.57
C ASP A 170 -14.47 -0.43 5.18
N THR A 171 -14.47 -1.67 4.72
CA THR A 171 -13.27 -2.27 4.12
C THR A 171 -13.28 -2.03 2.62
N ILE A 172 -12.28 -1.32 2.12
CA ILE A 172 -12.01 -1.16 0.69
C ILE A 172 -10.56 -1.57 0.47
N TYR A 173 -10.37 -2.71 -0.19
CA TYR A 173 -9.05 -3.27 -0.46
C TYR A 173 -8.19 -2.35 -1.33
N ASN A 174 -6.88 -2.50 -1.21
CA ASN A 174 -5.98 -1.95 -2.21
C ASN A 174 -6.16 -2.68 -3.54
N PHE A 175 -5.75 -2.03 -4.59
CA PHE A 175 -5.81 -2.52 -5.97
C PHE A 175 -4.46 -2.35 -6.67
N VAL A 176 -4.36 -2.90 -7.84
CA VAL A 176 -3.18 -2.77 -8.71
C VAL A 176 -3.63 -2.33 -10.11
N ASP A 177 -2.83 -1.49 -10.75
CA ASP A 177 -3.01 -1.15 -12.17
C ASP A 177 -2.53 -2.32 -13.03
N GLU A 178 -3.48 -3.10 -13.56
CA GLU A 178 -3.20 -4.27 -14.39
C GLU A 178 -2.67 -3.91 -15.79
N ASN A 179 -2.69 -2.62 -16.17
CA ASN A 179 -1.97 -2.18 -17.38
C ASN A 179 -0.47 -2.09 -17.15
N VAL A 180 -0.07 -1.81 -15.90
CA VAL A 180 1.33 -1.74 -15.47
C VAL A 180 1.82 -3.09 -14.98
N PHE A 181 1.08 -3.72 -14.05
CA PHE A 181 1.43 -5.02 -13.47
C PHE A 181 0.71 -6.14 -14.21
N LYS A 182 1.42 -6.80 -15.09
CA LYS A 182 0.94 -7.93 -15.89
C LYS A 182 2.09 -8.84 -16.28
N PRO A 183 1.83 -10.07 -16.65
CA PRO A 183 2.85 -10.95 -17.20
C PRO A 183 3.50 -10.32 -18.45
N VAL A 184 4.82 -10.27 -18.47
CA VAL A 184 5.63 -9.76 -19.60
C VAL A 184 6.72 -10.78 -19.90
N ASP A 185 6.92 -11.07 -21.16
CA ASP A 185 8.09 -11.84 -21.61
C ASP A 185 9.24 -10.88 -21.90
N LEU A 186 10.32 -10.99 -21.15
CA LEU A 186 11.50 -10.13 -21.26
C LEU A 186 12.71 -10.87 -21.83
N GLY A 187 12.49 -12.01 -22.50
CA GLY A 187 13.53 -12.75 -23.21
C GLY A 187 14.71 -13.13 -22.30
N ASN A 188 15.90 -12.55 -22.55
CA ASN A 188 17.14 -12.91 -21.85
C ASN A 188 17.41 -12.13 -20.55
N LEU A 189 16.42 -11.47 -19.95
CA LEU A 189 16.66 -10.67 -18.73
C LEU A 189 17.17 -11.53 -17.55
N LYS A 190 16.70 -12.78 -17.41
CA LYS A 190 17.23 -13.72 -16.40
C LYS A 190 18.74 -13.89 -16.51
N GLU A 191 19.26 -14.04 -17.71
CA GLU A 191 20.70 -14.21 -17.98
C GLU A 191 21.52 -12.98 -17.57
N GLN A 192 20.98 -11.77 -17.77
CA GLN A 192 21.63 -10.51 -17.35
C GLN A 192 21.83 -10.42 -15.83
N PHE A 193 20.96 -11.08 -15.05
CA PHE A 193 21.10 -11.24 -13.60
C PHE A 193 21.96 -12.44 -13.20
N GLY A 194 22.57 -13.15 -14.16
CA GLY A 194 23.39 -14.34 -13.92
C GLY A 194 22.58 -15.54 -13.45
N VAL A 195 21.29 -15.58 -13.77
CA VAL A 195 20.39 -16.70 -13.48
C VAL A 195 20.52 -17.73 -14.59
N LYS A 196 20.84 -18.98 -14.24
CA LYS A 196 20.92 -20.09 -15.19
C LYS A 196 19.53 -20.62 -15.52
N GLU A 197 19.44 -21.38 -16.60
CA GLU A 197 18.17 -21.94 -17.09
C GLU A 197 17.49 -22.88 -16.08
N ASP A 198 18.29 -23.62 -15.30
CA ASP A 198 17.84 -24.55 -14.26
C ASP A 198 17.57 -23.89 -12.90
N GLU A 199 17.87 -22.60 -12.75
CA GLU A 199 17.69 -21.87 -11.50
C GLU A 199 16.31 -21.19 -11.42
N LYS A 200 15.62 -21.37 -10.27
CA LYS A 200 14.40 -20.63 -9.95
C LYS A 200 14.73 -19.30 -9.28
N VAL A 201 13.90 -18.30 -9.53
CA VAL A 201 14.08 -16.95 -8.98
C VAL A 201 13.04 -16.67 -7.89
N ILE A 202 13.53 -16.40 -6.71
CA ILE A 202 12.73 -15.97 -5.57
C ILE A 202 12.97 -14.48 -5.34
N ILE A 203 11.90 -13.71 -5.10
CA ILE A 203 12.00 -12.26 -4.94
C ILE A 203 11.43 -11.79 -3.59
N HIS A 204 12.09 -10.83 -2.97
CA HIS A 204 11.57 -10.03 -1.88
C HIS A 204 11.75 -8.54 -2.16
N ILE A 205 10.69 -7.75 -1.99
CA ILE A 205 10.72 -6.30 -2.16
C ILE A 205 10.18 -5.63 -0.91
N SER A 206 10.96 -4.74 -0.29
CA SER A 206 10.52 -3.95 0.86
C SER A 206 11.46 -2.78 1.18
N ASN A 207 11.10 -1.99 2.20
CA ASN A 207 11.93 -0.92 2.73
C ASN A 207 12.92 -1.37 3.82
N PHE A 208 13.28 -2.63 3.88
CA PHE A 208 14.25 -3.28 4.78
C PHE A 208 14.19 -2.81 6.24
N ARG A 209 12.97 -2.58 6.76
CA ARG A 209 12.72 -2.35 8.19
C ARG A 209 12.62 -3.69 8.93
N LYS A 210 12.87 -3.68 10.24
CA LYS A 210 12.79 -4.85 11.11
C LYS A 210 11.50 -5.65 10.89
N ILE A 211 10.35 -4.97 10.85
CA ILE A 211 9.03 -5.59 10.66
C ILE A 211 8.87 -6.37 9.34
N LYS A 212 9.77 -6.19 8.37
CA LYS A 212 9.76 -6.95 7.11
C LYS A 212 10.49 -8.29 7.20
N ASN A 213 11.12 -8.55 8.34
CA ASN A 213 11.69 -9.85 8.75
C ASN A 213 12.61 -10.49 7.68
N LEU A 214 13.55 -9.70 7.17
CA LEU A 214 14.52 -10.17 6.18
C LEU A 214 15.37 -11.37 6.67
N PRO A 215 15.70 -11.50 7.98
CA PRO A 215 16.44 -12.67 8.47
C PRO A 215 15.74 -14.00 8.14
N ASP A 216 14.42 -14.09 8.32
CA ASP A 216 13.66 -15.31 8.01
C ASP A 216 13.56 -15.55 6.50
N ILE A 217 13.50 -14.49 5.68
CA ILE A 217 13.54 -14.60 4.22
C ILE A 217 14.85 -15.25 3.78
N VAL A 218 15.98 -14.76 4.29
CA VAL A 218 17.30 -15.29 3.95
C VAL A 218 17.51 -16.69 4.52
N ALA A 219 17.06 -16.96 5.76
CA ALA A 219 17.13 -18.30 6.36
C ALA A 219 16.29 -19.32 5.58
N SER A 220 15.07 -18.93 5.14
CA SER A 220 14.22 -19.77 4.31
C SER A 220 14.88 -20.05 2.95
N PHE A 221 15.45 -19.00 2.33
CA PHE A 221 16.16 -19.15 1.06
C PHE A 221 17.34 -20.12 1.17
N PHE A 222 18.13 -20.08 2.24
CA PHE A 222 19.24 -21.03 2.40
C PHE A 222 18.73 -22.47 2.46
N LYS A 223 17.64 -22.75 3.17
CA LYS A 223 17.02 -24.07 3.22
C LYS A 223 16.46 -24.52 1.85
N ILE A 224 15.93 -23.58 1.05
CA ILE A 224 15.51 -23.87 -0.33
C ILE A 224 16.72 -24.23 -1.18
N ARG A 225 17.78 -23.43 -1.07
CA ARG A 225 19.00 -23.58 -1.87
C ARG A 225 19.76 -24.87 -1.59
N GLU A 226 19.62 -25.44 -0.36
CA GLU A 226 20.11 -26.78 -0.04
C GLU A 226 19.42 -27.89 -0.85
N LYS A 227 18.17 -27.66 -1.29
CA LYS A 227 17.33 -28.69 -1.95
C LYS A 227 17.24 -28.50 -3.46
N MET A 228 17.47 -27.28 -3.99
CA MET A 228 17.34 -27.00 -5.41
C MET A 228 18.14 -25.75 -5.83
N PRO A 229 18.54 -25.64 -7.12
CA PRO A 229 19.13 -24.42 -7.67
C PRO A 229 18.13 -23.26 -7.62
N ALA A 230 18.54 -22.15 -7.01
CA ALA A 230 17.71 -20.93 -6.93
C ALA A 230 18.55 -19.67 -6.72
N LYS A 231 18.02 -18.53 -7.07
CA LYS A 231 18.52 -17.19 -6.77
C LYS A 231 17.51 -16.41 -5.94
N LEU A 232 18.01 -15.57 -5.02
CA LEU A 232 17.17 -14.64 -4.26
C LEU A 232 17.47 -13.20 -4.68
N LEU A 233 16.45 -12.50 -5.14
CA LEU A 233 16.49 -11.07 -5.42
C LEU A 233 15.97 -10.30 -4.21
N LEU A 234 16.84 -9.50 -3.57
CA LEU A 234 16.50 -8.59 -2.49
C LEU A 234 16.44 -7.16 -3.04
N VAL A 235 15.22 -6.64 -3.17
CA VAL A 235 14.94 -5.34 -3.77
C VAL A 235 14.49 -4.36 -2.70
N GLY A 236 15.17 -3.22 -2.63
CA GLY A 236 14.90 -2.18 -1.65
C GLY A 236 16.13 -1.77 -0.86
N ASP A 237 15.89 -0.95 0.16
CA ASP A 237 16.93 -0.40 1.04
C ASP A 237 16.33 -0.07 2.41
N GLY A 238 17.17 -0.04 3.45
CA GLY A 238 16.72 0.33 4.79
C GLY A 238 17.66 -0.12 5.89
N PRO A 239 17.25 0.09 7.16
CA PRO A 239 18.12 -0.11 8.32
C PRO A 239 18.72 -1.52 8.46
N GLU A 240 17.98 -2.55 8.05
CA GLU A 240 18.40 -3.95 8.18
C GLU A 240 19.41 -4.39 7.09
N LYS A 241 19.65 -3.58 6.05
CA LYS A 241 20.47 -3.97 4.89
C LYS A 241 21.84 -4.50 5.26
N HIS A 242 22.59 -3.77 6.07
CA HIS A 242 23.97 -4.17 6.42
C HIS A 242 24.00 -5.49 7.19
N ARG A 243 23.09 -5.65 8.16
CA ARG A 243 22.96 -6.90 8.93
C ARG A 243 22.68 -8.10 8.02
N ILE A 244 21.78 -7.93 7.05
CA ILE A 244 21.43 -9.00 6.10
C ILE A 244 22.59 -9.30 5.14
N MET A 245 23.28 -8.26 4.66
CA MET A 245 24.50 -8.46 3.85
C MET A 245 25.58 -9.27 4.59
N ASP A 246 25.76 -9.02 5.88
CA ASP A 246 26.75 -9.78 6.69
C ASP A 246 26.29 -11.23 6.89
N GLN A 247 25.01 -11.47 7.14
CA GLN A 247 24.43 -12.81 7.21
C GLN A 247 24.66 -13.58 5.90
N VAL A 248 24.41 -12.95 4.75
CA VAL A 248 24.61 -13.55 3.44
C VAL A 248 26.09 -13.82 3.15
N LYS A 249 27.00 -12.88 3.43
CA LYS A 249 28.44 -13.03 3.24
C LYS A 249 29.02 -14.20 4.03
N ALA A 250 28.48 -14.49 5.22
CA ALA A 250 28.89 -15.60 6.07
C ALA A 250 28.41 -16.97 5.59
N SER A 251 27.47 -17.02 4.61
CA SER A 251 26.88 -18.26 4.10
C SER A 251 27.65 -18.85 2.90
N ALA A 252 27.41 -20.13 2.65
CA ALA A 252 27.86 -20.80 1.43
C ALA A 252 27.17 -20.29 0.15
N TYR A 253 26.00 -19.61 0.29
CA TYR A 253 25.12 -19.18 -0.80
C TYR A 253 25.25 -17.69 -1.14
N LYS A 254 26.34 -17.04 -0.73
CA LYS A 254 26.58 -15.61 -0.97
C LYS A 254 26.51 -15.16 -2.43
N GLY A 255 26.80 -16.07 -3.37
CA GLY A 255 26.71 -15.84 -4.82
C GLY A 255 25.31 -16.02 -5.40
N ASP A 256 24.35 -16.51 -4.58
CA ASP A 256 22.99 -16.79 -5.00
C ASP A 256 21.98 -15.72 -4.47
N VAL A 257 22.46 -14.73 -3.70
CA VAL A 257 21.64 -13.62 -3.19
C VAL A 257 22.09 -12.31 -3.82
N LEU A 258 21.19 -11.67 -4.56
CA LEU A 258 21.44 -10.41 -5.27
C LEU A 258 20.74 -9.25 -4.55
N PHE A 259 21.52 -8.25 -4.12
CA PHE A 259 21.01 -7.02 -3.54
C PHE A 259 20.88 -5.96 -4.63
N LEU A 260 19.67 -5.65 -5.07
CA LEU A 260 19.42 -4.78 -6.20
C LEU A 260 19.19 -3.30 -5.82
N GLY A 261 19.16 -2.97 -4.52
CA GLY A 261 18.83 -1.62 -4.07
C GLY A 261 17.38 -1.24 -4.39
N LYS A 262 17.08 0.05 -4.35
CA LYS A 262 15.76 0.57 -4.74
C LYS A 262 15.61 0.50 -6.26
N GLN A 263 14.48 -0.02 -6.71
CA GLN A 263 14.12 -0.11 -8.12
C GLN A 263 12.75 0.56 -8.35
N GLU A 264 12.62 1.30 -9.43
CA GLU A 264 11.35 1.93 -9.82
C GLU A 264 10.50 0.97 -10.66
N ASN A 265 11.13 0.29 -11.62
CA ASN A 265 10.46 -0.66 -12.51
C ASN A 265 10.56 -2.08 -11.95
N ILE A 266 9.68 -2.40 -10.99
CA ILE A 266 9.65 -3.72 -10.36
C ILE A 266 8.91 -4.79 -11.18
N THR A 267 8.14 -4.38 -12.18
CA THR A 267 7.39 -5.28 -13.07
C THR A 267 8.34 -6.23 -13.82
N GLU A 268 9.47 -5.71 -14.31
CA GLU A 268 10.50 -6.52 -14.98
C GLU A 268 11.12 -7.57 -14.04
N LEU A 269 11.29 -7.21 -12.76
CA LEU A 269 11.82 -8.15 -11.76
C LEU A 269 10.79 -9.23 -11.41
N PHE A 270 9.50 -8.90 -11.38
CA PHE A 270 8.45 -9.91 -11.24
C PHE A 270 8.40 -10.84 -12.46
N ALA A 271 8.55 -10.31 -13.68
CA ALA A 271 8.52 -11.09 -14.90
C ALA A 271 9.59 -12.22 -14.95
N ILE A 272 10.73 -12.00 -14.29
CA ILE A 272 11.78 -13.03 -14.18
C ILE A 272 11.68 -13.88 -12.92
N SER A 273 10.71 -13.62 -12.03
CA SER A 273 10.58 -14.31 -10.75
C SER A 273 9.57 -15.46 -10.81
N ASP A 274 9.83 -16.47 -10.01
CA ASP A 274 8.97 -17.66 -9.91
C ASP A 274 8.16 -17.68 -8.61
N LEU A 275 8.65 -17.00 -7.55
CA LEU A 275 8.03 -16.99 -6.23
C LEU A 275 8.32 -15.68 -5.50
N LYS A 276 7.31 -15.11 -4.83
CA LYS A 276 7.43 -13.95 -3.93
C LYS A 276 7.41 -14.38 -2.49
N LEU A 277 8.36 -13.90 -1.66
CA LEU A 277 8.32 -14.05 -0.20
C LEU A 277 7.90 -12.74 0.48
N LEU A 278 6.93 -12.81 1.40
CA LEU A 278 6.48 -11.71 2.25
C LEU A 278 6.26 -12.21 3.69
N LEU A 279 7.36 -12.29 4.46
CA LEU A 279 7.38 -12.88 5.81
C LEU A 279 7.32 -11.81 6.92
N SER A 280 6.50 -10.77 6.71
CA SER A 280 6.40 -9.61 7.60
C SER A 280 5.86 -9.98 8.99
N GLU A 281 6.38 -9.31 10.04
CA GLU A 281 5.86 -9.35 11.42
C GLU A 281 4.63 -8.43 11.60
N LYS A 282 4.52 -7.36 10.79
CA LYS A 282 3.36 -6.46 10.71
C LYS A 282 3.12 -6.13 9.23
N GLU A 283 1.91 -6.38 8.76
CA GLU A 283 1.49 -6.07 7.39
C GLU A 283 0.00 -5.76 7.34
N SER A 284 -0.37 -4.61 6.79
CA SER A 284 -1.78 -4.21 6.75
C SER A 284 -2.54 -4.82 5.58
N PHE A 285 -1.84 -5.08 4.47
CA PHE A 285 -2.45 -5.66 3.27
C PHE A 285 -1.47 -6.52 2.47
N GLY A 286 -0.27 -5.98 2.16
CA GLY A 286 0.70 -6.67 1.31
C GLY A 286 0.60 -6.25 -0.16
N LEU A 287 0.52 -4.95 -0.45
CA LEU A 287 0.41 -4.42 -1.82
C LEU A 287 1.46 -5.03 -2.78
N VAL A 288 2.71 -5.15 -2.34
CA VAL A 288 3.79 -5.72 -3.15
C VAL A 288 3.57 -7.20 -3.48
N LEU A 289 2.78 -7.92 -2.68
CA LEU A 289 2.37 -9.28 -2.98
C LEU A 289 1.29 -9.28 -4.08
N LEU A 290 0.32 -8.37 -3.97
CA LEU A 290 -0.71 -8.19 -5.00
C LEU A 290 -0.08 -7.80 -6.35
N GLU A 291 0.92 -6.90 -6.36
CA GLU A 291 1.68 -6.51 -7.55
C GLU A 291 2.40 -7.73 -8.19
N ALA A 292 2.99 -8.61 -7.37
CA ALA A 292 3.61 -9.84 -7.86
C ALA A 292 2.58 -10.81 -8.46
N MET A 293 1.43 -11.00 -7.78
CA MET A 293 0.34 -11.87 -8.25
C MET A 293 -0.26 -11.37 -9.56
N ALA A 294 -0.39 -10.06 -9.75
CA ALA A 294 -0.81 -9.44 -11.02
C ALA A 294 0.18 -9.71 -12.16
N CYS A 295 1.45 -9.96 -11.85
CA CYS A 295 2.46 -10.41 -12.82
C CYS A 295 2.52 -11.95 -12.94
N GLY A 296 1.60 -12.70 -12.32
CA GLY A 296 1.58 -14.15 -12.35
C GLY A 296 2.62 -14.81 -11.43
N VAL A 297 3.10 -14.10 -10.40
CA VAL A 297 4.06 -14.63 -9.43
C VAL A 297 3.34 -14.97 -8.14
N PRO A 298 3.16 -16.27 -7.79
CA PRO A 298 2.54 -16.68 -6.55
C PRO A 298 3.40 -16.29 -5.35
N GLY A 299 2.79 -16.21 -4.16
CA GLY A 299 3.46 -15.79 -2.95
C GLY A 299 3.46 -16.81 -1.81
N ILE A 300 4.47 -16.73 -0.94
CA ILE A 300 4.41 -17.29 0.41
C ILE A 300 4.46 -16.13 1.39
N GLY A 301 3.46 -16.05 2.26
CA GLY A 301 3.31 -15.00 3.25
C GLY A 301 3.04 -15.53 4.65
N THR A 302 3.30 -14.71 5.65
CA THR A 302 2.94 -15.02 7.05
C THR A 302 1.44 -14.85 7.29
N ALA A 303 0.89 -15.59 8.26
CA ALA A 303 -0.50 -15.46 8.74
C ALA A 303 -0.70 -14.14 9.55
N ILE A 304 -0.24 -13.00 9.00
CA ILE A 304 -0.22 -11.69 9.69
C ILE A 304 -1.03 -10.66 8.93
N GLY A 305 -1.89 -9.94 9.67
CA GLY A 305 -2.65 -8.80 9.14
C GLY A 305 -3.47 -9.16 7.90
N GLY A 306 -3.37 -8.33 6.85
CA GLY A 306 -4.12 -8.52 5.60
C GLY A 306 -3.52 -9.55 4.63
N ILE A 307 -2.36 -10.18 4.92
CA ILE A 307 -1.76 -11.17 4.01
C ILE A 307 -2.71 -12.35 3.72
N PRO A 308 -3.42 -12.94 4.73
CA PRO A 308 -4.39 -14.01 4.49
C PRO A 308 -5.63 -13.59 3.70
N GLU A 309 -5.85 -12.29 3.51
CA GLU A 309 -6.96 -11.78 2.67
C GLU A 309 -6.56 -11.71 1.17
N VAL A 310 -5.25 -11.77 0.89
CA VAL A 310 -4.68 -11.76 -0.47
C VAL A 310 -4.30 -13.17 -0.93
N ILE A 311 -3.75 -14.01 -0.03
CA ILE A 311 -3.37 -15.39 -0.32
C ILE A 311 -4.45 -16.37 0.13
N GLU A 312 -4.97 -17.14 -0.80
CA GLU A 312 -5.73 -18.36 -0.54
C GLU A 312 -4.75 -19.55 -0.47
N HIS A 313 -4.56 -20.05 0.76
CA HIS A 313 -3.57 -21.10 1.04
C HIS A 313 -3.79 -22.37 0.18
N GLY A 314 -2.76 -22.77 -0.55
CA GLY A 314 -2.78 -23.95 -1.40
C GLY A 314 -3.44 -23.74 -2.78
N VAL A 315 -3.89 -22.53 -3.10
CA VAL A 315 -4.54 -22.17 -4.36
C VAL A 315 -3.69 -21.19 -5.18
N ASN A 316 -3.49 -19.98 -4.66
CA ASN A 316 -2.71 -18.92 -5.33
C ASN A 316 -1.40 -18.58 -4.61
N GLY A 317 -1.12 -19.26 -3.49
CA GLY A 317 0.07 -19.10 -2.66
C GLY A 317 0.01 -19.96 -1.40
N TYR A 318 0.91 -19.71 -0.46
CA TYR A 318 0.92 -20.39 0.83
C TYR A 318 0.99 -19.39 1.98
N ILE A 319 0.28 -19.71 3.06
CA ILE A 319 0.34 -18.99 4.34
C ILE A 319 1.12 -19.86 5.33
N VAL A 320 2.03 -19.25 6.08
CA VAL A 320 2.86 -19.88 7.11
C VAL A 320 2.80 -19.09 8.41
N GLU A 321 3.07 -19.75 9.52
CA GLU A 321 3.24 -19.08 10.81
C GLU A 321 4.51 -18.22 10.81
N LEU A 322 4.50 -17.12 11.56
CA LEU A 322 5.65 -16.25 11.73
C LEU A 322 6.83 -17.04 12.34
N GLY A 323 8.00 -16.96 11.72
CA GLY A 323 9.21 -17.66 12.15
C GLY A 323 9.36 -19.09 11.60
N ASP A 324 8.34 -19.65 10.96
CA ASP A 324 8.41 -21.00 10.39
C ASP A 324 9.13 -21.03 9.04
N THR A 325 10.43 -20.79 9.09
CA THR A 325 11.30 -20.82 7.90
C THR A 325 11.41 -22.20 7.26
N GLN A 326 11.05 -23.26 8.01
CA GLN A 326 11.04 -24.62 7.47
C GLN A 326 9.82 -24.84 6.58
N ALA A 327 8.63 -24.48 7.02
CA ALA A 327 7.42 -24.54 6.19
C ALA A 327 7.55 -23.67 4.93
N VAL A 328 8.14 -22.46 5.03
CA VAL A 328 8.44 -21.65 3.85
C VAL A 328 9.28 -22.42 2.84
N ALA A 329 10.36 -23.07 3.29
CA ALA A 329 11.26 -23.82 2.42
C ALA A 329 10.56 -25.04 1.80
N ASP A 330 9.78 -25.77 2.58
CA ASP A 330 9.11 -26.98 2.12
C ASP A 330 8.03 -26.64 1.06
N TYR A 331 7.20 -25.61 1.30
CA TYR A 331 6.22 -25.14 0.31
C TYR A 331 6.87 -24.57 -0.94
N ALA A 332 7.95 -23.80 -0.79
CA ALA A 332 8.68 -23.24 -1.93
C ALA A 332 9.25 -24.36 -2.81
N VAL A 333 9.93 -25.34 -2.24
CA VAL A 333 10.50 -26.49 -2.98
C VAL A 333 9.39 -27.29 -3.65
N GLN A 334 8.32 -27.62 -2.92
CA GLN A 334 7.17 -28.34 -3.47
C GLN A 334 6.54 -27.63 -4.68
N LEU A 335 6.43 -26.31 -4.62
CA LEU A 335 5.84 -25.51 -5.69
C LEU A 335 6.79 -25.37 -6.90
N LEU A 336 8.06 -25.07 -6.62
CA LEU A 336 9.03 -24.72 -7.66
C LEU A 336 9.59 -25.95 -8.43
N GLN A 337 9.47 -27.15 -7.86
CA GLN A 337 9.87 -28.41 -8.52
C GLN A 337 8.76 -29.03 -9.36
N ASP A 338 7.52 -28.59 -9.21
CA ASP A 338 6.33 -29.08 -9.93
C ASP A 338 5.83 -27.99 -10.89
N GLU A 339 6.20 -28.09 -12.17
CA GLU A 339 5.85 -27.08 -13.18
C GLU A 339 4.35 -26.96 -13.40
N ASP A 340 3.59 -28.07 -13.36
CA ASP A 340 2.13 -28.04 -13.53
C ASP A 340 1.46 -27.31 -12.35
N LYS A 341 1.92 -27.61 -11.15
CA LYS A 341 1.46 -26.93 -9.94
C LYS A 341 1.81 -25.45 -9.95
N LEU A 342 3.03 -25.08 -10.32
CA LEU A 342 3.45 -23.69 -10.44
C LEU A 342 2.60 -22.95 -11.49
N ALA A 343 2.34 -23.57 -12.63
CA ALA A 343 1.47 -22.99 -13.66
C ALA A 343 0.04 -22.78 -13.14
N SER A 344 -0.51 -23.74 -12.41
CA SER A 344 -1.82 -23.62 -11.79
C SER A 344 -1.88 -22.45 -10.78
N PHE A 345 -0.86 -22.33 -9.91
CA PHE A 345 -0.78 -21.23 -8.92
C PHE A 345 -0.64 -19.85 -9.59
N ARG A 346 0.12 -19.77 -10.69
CA ARG A 346 0.25 -18.54 -11.50
C ARG A 346 -1.11 -18.10 -12.05
N GLN A 347 -1.88 -19.03 -12.62
CA GLN A 347 -3.22 -18.74 -13.15
C GLN A 347 -4.18 -18.35 -12.02
N ALA A 348 -4.15 -19.04 -10.88
CA ALA A 348 -4.97 -18.72 -9.73
C ALA A 348 -4.61 -17.34 -9.14
N ALA A 349 -3.33 -16.96 -9.13
CA ALA A 349 -2.89 -15.64 -8.70
C ALA A 349 -3.46 -14.53 -9.60
N LEU A 350 -3.34 -14.67 -10.92
CA LEU A 350 -3.93 -13.74 -11.90
C LEU A 350 -5.45 -13.65 -11.75
N TYR A 351 -6.13 -14.79 -11.63
CA TYR A 351 -7.57 -14.83 -11.44
C TYR A 351 -8.01 -14.12 -10.16
N SER A 352 -7.32 -14.37 -9.04
CA SER A 352 -7.62 -13.72 -7.76
C SER A 352 -7.50 -12.20 -7.83
N VAL A 353 -6.48 -11.67 -8.55
CA VAL A 353 -6.31 -10.23 -8.76
C VAL A 353 -7.47 -9.67 -9.57
N SER A 354 -7.78 -10.26 -10.72
CA SER A 354 -8.84 -9.77 -11.61
C SER A 354 -10.24 -9.82 -10.97
N GLU A 355 -10.51 -10.83 -10.13
CA GLU A 355 -11.81 -10.98 -9.49
C GLU A 355 -11.97 -10.14 -8.24
N ASN A 356 -10.94 -10.02 -7.40
CA ASN A 356 -11.09 -9.44 -6.08
C ASN A 356 -10.45 -8.05 -5.93
N PHE A 357 -9.41 -7.75 -6.70
CA PHE A 357 -8.57 -6.57 -6.51
C PHE A 357 -8.43 -5.72 -7.78
N HIS A 358 -9.29 -5.97 -8.77
CA HIS A 358 -9.31 -5.22 -10.02
C HIS A 358 -9.62 -3.75 -9.77
N GLU A 359 -8.84 -2.86 -10.36
CA GLU A 359 -8.93 -1.41 -10.19
C GLU A 359 -10.35 -0.87 -10.39
N HIS A 360 -11.04 -1.28 -11.48
CA HIS A 360 -12.40 -0.79 -11.77
C HIS A 360 -13.42 -1.12 -10.68
N LYS A 361 -13.28 -2.30 -10.03
CA LYS A 361 -14.15 -2.73 -8.95
C LYS A 361 -13.91 -1.89 -7.69
N ILE A 362 -12.64 -1.70 -7.35
CA ILE A 362 -12.25 -0.95 -6.14
C ILE A 362 -12.54 0.55 -6.32
N ILE A 363 -12.22 1.13 -7.47
CA ILE A 363 -12.53 2.53 -7.76
C ILE A 363 -14.04 2.79 -7.69
N LYS A 364 -14.86 1.85 -8.19
CA LYS A 364 -16.33 1.96 -8.07
C LYS A 364 -16.79 2.00 -6.62
N GLN A 365 -16.17 1.23 -5.71
CA GLN A 365 -16.49 1.29 -4.27
C GLN A 365 -16.17 2.67 -3.67
N TYR A 366 -15.06 3.29 -4.07
CA TYR A 366 -14.73 4.66 -3.65
C TYR A 366 -15.72 5.69 -4.22
N GLU A 367 -16.10 5.56 -5.49
CA GLU A 367 -17.09 6.44 -6.10
C GLU A 367 -18.43 6.34 -5.37
N ASP A 368 -18.92 5.12 -5.05
CA ASP A 368 -20.15 4.90 -4.29
C ASP A 368 -20.07 5.49 -2.88
N LEU A 369 -18.90 5.38 -2.24
CA LEU A 369 -18.62 5.99 -0.94
C LEU A 369 -18.73 7.52 -1.02
N TYR A 370 -18.08 8.14 -2.01
CA TYR A 370 -18.12 9.60 -2.19
C TYR A 370 -19.53 10.12 -2.47
N GLU A 371 -20.31 9.42 -3.32
CA GLU A 371 -21.71 9.77 -3.57
C GLU A 371 -22.55 9.73 -2.31
N ARG A 372 -22.38 8.69 -1.47
CA ARG A 372 -23.04 8.57 -0.18
C ARG A 372 -22.68 9.72 0.76
N VAL A 373 -21.40 10.09 0.86
CA VAL A 373 -20.93 11.19 1.70
C VAL A 373 -21.51 12.54 1.23
N VAL A 374 -21.46 12.82 -0.06
CA VAL A 374 -22.01 14.07 -0.63
C VAL A 374 -23.52 14.15 -0.46
N ALA A 375 -24.25 13.05 -0.63
CA ALA A 375 -25.70 13.01 -0.42
C ALA A 375 -26.07 13.32 1.03
N ASN A 376 -25.41 12.70 2.01
CA ASN A 376 -25.63 12.95 3.43
C ASN A 376 -25.37 14.42 3.82
N LYS A 377 -24.34 15.06 3.23
CA LYS A 377 -24.06 16.49 3.42
C LYS A 377 -25.20 17.37 2.90
N ASN A 378 -25.71 17.09 1.72
CA ASN A 378 -26.80 17.86 1.11
C ASN A 378 -28.11 17.74 1.90
N ASP A 379 -28.44 16.56 2.41
CA ASP A 379 -29.63 16.34 3.25
C ASP A 379 -29.52 17.11 4.57
N SER A 380 -28.35 17.13 5.21
CA SER A 380 -28.11 17.89 6.43
C SER A 380 -28.27 19.40 6.22
N LYS A 381 -27.80 19.95 5.07
CA LYS A 381 -28.03 21.37 4.71
C LYS A 381 -29.50 21.71 4.52
N THR A 382 -30.23 20.80 3.86
CA THR A 382 -31.66 21.00 3.58
C THR A 382 -32.48 20.98 4.87
N MET A 383 -32.12 20.15 5.86
CA MET A 383 -32.76 20.14 7.18
C MET A 383 -32.46 21.41 7.97
N ALA A 384 -31.19 21.85 8.02
CA ALA A 384 -30.76 23.06 8.74
C ALA A 384 -31.36 24.37 8.17
N GLN A 385 -31.87 24.38 6.93
CA GLN A 385 -32.54 25.54 6.33
C GLN A 385 -34.05 25.56 6.61
N ARG A 386 -34.62 24.50 7.16
CA ARG A 386 -36.05 24.37 7.49
C ARG A 386 -36.39 24.69 8.94
N ASP A 387 -35.38 24.73 9.79
CA ASP A 387 -35.44 25.16 11.19
C ASP A 387 -35.05 26.65 11.33
#